data_a539d217c7efbc0c9f574306adf8558d
#
_entry.id   a539d217c7efbc0c9f574306adf8558d
#
_cell.length_a   1.000
_cell.length_b   1.000
_cell.length_c   1.000
_cell.angle_alpha   90.00
_cell.angle_beta   90.00
_cell.angle_gamma   90.00
#
_symmetry.space_group_name_H-M   'P 1'
#
loop_
_entity.id
_entity.type
_entity.pdbx_description
1 polymer ?
#
loop_
_entity_poly.entity_id
_entity_poly.type
_entity_poly.pdbx_seq_one_letter_code
_entity_poly.pdbx_strand_id
1 'polypeptide(L)'
;FLHPNVGPFIGRQLIRHLVTGSPSPAYVDRVAAVFDDDGAGMRGNLKAVVRAILLDPEARGAPDANARYGRFREPALYVTAFLRGVGAASDGYRLDEVTKAMGQNVFYAPSVFNYFPAEYRIPGTDVVAPPMGIHNTNTVLARSNFVYAMLWEDGIWPDEDIAGAIGTKVTPAPWV
;
A
#
# COMPACT_ATOMS: atom_id res chain seq x y z
N PHE A 1 -11.65 2.67 -24.57
CA PHE A 1 -12.54 2.19 -23.50
C PHE A 1 -13.16 0.82 -23.85
N LEU A 2 -13.56 0.61 -25.11
CA LEU A 2 -14.21 -0.62 -25.58
C LEU A 2 -13.25 -1.80 -25.87
N HIS A 3 -11.94 -1.58 -25.81
CA HIS A 3 -10.97 -2.66 -26.04
C HIS A 3 -11.10 -3.75 -24.97
N PRO A 4 -11.13 -5.05 -25.34
CA PRO A 4 -11.40 -6.14 -24.40
C PRO A 4 -10.39 -6.26 -23.26
N ASN A 5 -9.16 -5.78 -23.45
CA ASN A 5 -8.12 -5.82 -22.41
C ASN A 5 -8.23 -4.70 -21.36
N VAL A 6 -9.15 -3.75 -21.49
CA VAL A 6 -9.27 -2.63 -20.52
C VAL A 6 -9.74 -3.13 -19.17
N GLY A 7 -10.78 -3.97 -19.12
CA GLY A 7 -11.29 -4.57 -17.89
C GLY A 7 -10.23 -5.36 -17.12
N PRO A 8 -9.56 -6.34 -17.74
CA PRO A 8 -8.47 -7.09 -17.13
C PRO A 8 -7.30 -6.21 -16.66
N PHE A 9 -6.91 -5.20 -17.44
CA PHE A 9 -5.83 -4.29 -17.08
C PHE A 9 -6.18 -3.47 -15.84
N ILE A 10 -7.30 -2.76 -15.86
CA ILE A 10 -7.77 -1.92 -14.75
C ILE A 10 -8.03 -2.78 -13.51
N GLY A 11 -8.70 -3.92 -13.65
CA GLY A 11 -8.97 -4.85 -12.57
C GLY A 11 -7.70 -5.31 -11.87
N ARG A 12 -6.70 -5.73 -12.65
CA ARG A 12 -5.41 -6.16 -12.10
C ARG A 12 -4.69 -5.03 -11.34
N GLN A 13 -4.66 -3.82 -11.89
CA GLN A 13 -4.02 -2.69 -11.23
C GLN A 13 -4.71 -2.35 -9.90
N LEU A 14 -6.05 -2.32 -9.89
CA LEU A 14 -6.82 -2.03 -8.69
C LEU A 14 -6.66 -3.14 -7.62
N ILE A 15 -6.67 -4.41 -8.01
CA ILE A 15 -6.42 -5.53 -7.08
C ILE A 15 -5.05 -5.38 -6.43
N ARG A 16 -4.01 -5.06 -7.22
CA ARG A 16 -2.65 -4.85 -6.72
C ARG A 16 -2.54 -3.71 -5.72
N HIS A 17 -3.34 -2.67 -5.90
CA HIS A 17 -3.36 -1.54 -4.97
C HIS A 17 -4.20 -1.80 -3.71
N LEU A 18 -5.27 -2.57 -3.81
CA LEU A 18 -6.24 -2.72 -2.73
C LEU A 18 -6.04 -3.99 -1.90
N VAL A 19 -5.61 -5.10 -2.52
CA VAL A 19 -5.63 -6.43 -1.89
C VAL A 19 -4.29 -7.15 -1.94
N THR A 20 -3.82 -7.58 -3.12
CA THR A 20 -2.63 -8.43 -3.26
C THR A 20 -1.79 -8.07 -4.48
N GLY A 21 -0.47 -8.18 -4.35
CA GLY A 21 0.46 -7.88 -5.45
C GLY A 21 0.41 -8.88 -6.60
N SER A 22 0.01 -10.12 -6.33
CA SER A 22 0.01 -11.23 -7.31
C SER A 22 -1.36 -11.91 -7.35
N PRO A 23 -2.41 -11.25 -7.87
CA PRO A 23 -3.73 -11.87 -8.00
C PRO A 23 -3.71 -13.05 -8.96
N SER A 24 -4.54 -14.06 -8.69
CA SER A 24 -4.74 -15.15 -9.64
C SER A 24 -5.40 -14.66 -10.94
N PRO A 25 -5.16 -15.32 -12.08
CA PRO A 25 -5.88 -15.02 -13.33
C PRO A 25 -7.39 -15.05 -13.13
N ALA A 26 -7.91 -16.05 -12.42
CA ALA A 26 -9.34 -16.20 -12.17
C ALA A 26 -9.92 -15.02 -11.37
N TYR A 27 -9.20 -14.46 -10.41
CA TYR A 27 -9.61 -13.25 -9.70
C TYR A 27 -9.71 -12.05 -10.63
N VAL A 28 -8.69 -11.86 -11.48
CA VAL A 28 -8.68 -10.78 -12.48
C VAL A 28 -9.86 -10.93 -13.45
N ASP A 29 -10.16 -12.15 -13.90
CA ASP A 29 -11.25 -12.42 -14.83
C ASP A 29 -12.62 -12.10 -14.21
N ARG A 30 -12.87 -12.47 -12.95
CA ARG A 30 -14.11 -12.13 -12.24
C ARG A 30 -14.30 -10.62 -12.11
N VAL A 31 -13.24 -9.90 -11.78
CA VAL A 31 -13.28 -8.42 -11.68
C VAL A 31 -13.46 -7.77 -13.04
N ALA A 32 -12.81 -8.31 -14.07
CA ALA A 32 -12.96 -7.83 -15.45
C ALA A 32 -14.40 -8.01 -15.98
N ALA A 33 -15.05 -9.12 -15.64
CA ALA A 33 -16.46 -9.32 -15.98
C ALA A 33 -17.37 -8.23 -15.39
N VAL A 34 -17.13 -7.83 -14.13
CA VAL A 34 -17.87 -6.72 -13.49
C VAL A 34 -17.52 -5.36 -14.10
N PHE A 35 -16.29 -5.19 -14.60
CA PHE A 35 -15.94 -3.99 -15.37
C PHE A 35 -16.69 -3.94 -16.71
N ASP A 36 -16.88 -5.08 -17.36
CA ASP A 36 -17.58 -5.16 -18.64
C ASP A 36 -19.09 -4.97 -18.51
N ASP A 37 -19.67 -5.47 -17.43
CA ASP A 37 -21.09 -5.29 -17.07
C ASP A 37 -21.26 -5.38 -15.56
N ASP A 38 -21.76 -4.32 -14.95
CA ASP A 38 -21.98 -4.24 -13.50
C ASP A 38 -23.27 -4.96 -13.03
N GLY A 39 -23.95 -5.67 -13.93
CA GLY A 39 -25.24 -6.31 -13.69
C GLY A 39 -26.45 -5.41 -14.04
N ALA A 40 -26.19 -4.16 -14.42
CA ALA A 40 -27.20 -3.21 -14.89
C ALA A 40 -26.91 -2.73 -16.33
N GLY A 41 -26.02 -3.40 -17.06
CA GLY A 41 -25.61 -3.05 -18.43
C GLY A 41 -24.61 -1.90 -18.49
N MET A 42 -24.01 -1.49 -17.38
CA MET A 42 -23.07 -0.36 -17.36
C MET A 42 -21.61 -0.86 -17.33
N ARG A 43 -20.89 -0.58 -18.41
CA ARG A 43 -19.46 -0.84 -18.50
C ARG A 43 -18.64 0.23 -17.76
N GLY A 44 -17.63 -0.19 -17.01
CA GLY A 44 -16.68 0.72 -16.35
C GLY A 44 -17.20 1.37 -15.07
N ASN A 45 -18.22 0.81 -14.44
CA ASN A 45 -18.69 1.24 -13.12
C ASN A 45 -17.65 0.90 -12.05
N LEU A 46 -16.73 1.84 -11.75
CA LEU A 46 -15.65 1.62 -10.79
C LEU A 46 -16.13 1.33 -9.37
N LYS A 47 -17.30 1.79 -8.97
CA LYS A 47 -17.88 1.44 -7.67
C LYS A 47 -18.21 -0.06 -7.61
N ALA A 48 -18.80 -0.61 -8.65
CA ALA A 48 -19.08 -2.05 -8.75
C ALA A 48 -17.77 -2.85 -8.79
N VAL A 49 -16.79 -2.39 -9.56
CA VAL A 49 -15.46 -3.01 -9.67
C VAL A 49 -14.75 -3.05 -8.31
N VAL A 50 -14.66 -1.94 -7.58
CA VAL A 50 -14.04 -1.90 -6.24
C VAL A 50 -14.80 -2.80 -5.27
N ARG A 51 -16.12 -2.82 -5.32
CA ARG A 51 -16.94 -3.73 -4.51
C ARG A 51 -16.61 -5.19 -4.82
N ALA A 52 -16.55 -5.55 -6.11
CA ALA A 52 -16.18 -6.91 -6.54
C ALA A 52 -14.80 -7.31 -6.04
N ILE A 53 -13.81 -6.41 -6.15
CA ILE A 53 -12.46 -6.64 -5.64
C ILE A 53 -12.48 -6.96 -4.14
N LEU A 54 -13.11 -6.12 -3.32
CA LEU A 54 -13.06 -6.25 -1.86
C LEU A 54 -13.90 -7.41 -1.31
N LEU A 55 -14.90 -7.87 -2.06
CA LEU A 55 -15.77 -8.98 -1.65
C LEU A 55 -15.42 -10.31 -2.31
N ASP A 56 -14.42 -10.35 -3.19
CA ASP A 56 -14.00 -11.57 -3.86
C ASP A 56 -13.55 -12.63 -2.85
N PRO A 57 -13.84 -13.91 -3.08
CA PRO A 57 -13.38 -15.00 -2.22
C PRO A 57 -11.86 -15.02 -2.01
N GLU A 58 -11.07 -14.66 -3.05
CA GLU A 58 -9.61 -14.59 -2.92
C GLU A 58 -9.15 -13.42 -2.03
N ALA A 59 -9.89 -12.30 -2.03
CA ALA A 59 -9.60 -11.18 -1.13
C ALA A 59 -9.97 -11.45 0.33
N ARG A 60 -10.95 -12.32 0.57
CA ARG A 60 -11.52 -12.60 1.90
C ARG A 60 -11.17 -13.98 2.45
N GLY A 61 -10.50 -14.77 1.65
CA GLY A 61 -10.04 -16.09 2.05
C GLY A 61 -8.91 -16.07 3.09
N ALA A 62 -8.57 -17.24 3.61
CA ALA A 62 -7.45 -17.38 4.54
C ALA A 62 -6.13 -17.02 3.80
N PRO A 63 -5.26 -16.18 4.40
CA PRO A 63 -3.98 -15.81 3.83
C PRO A 63 -3.09 -17.02 3.49
N ASP A 64 -3.24 -18.11 4.23
CA ASP A 64 -2.43 -19.32 4.09
C ASP A 64 -2.76 -20.15 2.84
N ALA A 65 -3.89 -19.88 2.18
CA ALA A 65 -4.31 -20.61 0.99
C ALA A 65 -3.44 -20.31 -0.24
N ASN A 66 -2.66 -19.21 -0.21
CA ASN A 66 -1.80 -18.80 -1.32
C ASN A 66 -0.50 -18.18 -0.78
N ALA A 67 0.62 -18.86 -0.97
CA ALA A 67 1.96 -18.38 -0.55
C ALA A 67 2.36 -17.03 -1.20
N ARG A 68 1.64 -16.58 -2.21
CA ARG A 68 1.85 -15.29 -2.90
C ARG A 68 0.85 -14.23 -2.46
N TYR A 69 -0.03 -14.55 -1.51
CA TYR A 69 -1.04 -13.61 -1.02
C TYR A 69 -0.39 -12.52 -0.19
N GLY A 70 -0.87 -11.31 -0.40
CA GLY A 70 -0.45 -10.15 0.35
C GLY A 70 0.19 -9.08 -0.52
N ARG A 71 0.49 -7.98 0.14
CA ARG A 71 1.05 -6.81 -0.51
C ARG A 71 2.13 -6.20 0.38
N PHE A 72 3.31 -6.02 -0.19
CA PHE A 72 4.34 -5.21 0.45
C PHE A 72 3.93 -3.73 0.35
N ARG A 73 3.77 -3.08 1.48
CA ARG A 73 3.36 -1.66 1.50
C ARG A 73 4.54 -0.75 1.22
N GLU A 74 4.36 0.19 0.31
CA GLU A 74 5.29 1.29 0.11
C GLU A 74 5.41 2.16 1.37
N PRO A 75 6.52 2.90 1.56
CA PRO A 75 6.78 3.64 2.79
C PRO A 75 5.64 4.53 3.27
N ALA A 76 5.05 5.35 2.40
CA ALA A 76 3.94 6.23 2.78
C ALA A 76 2.72 5.46 3.31
N LEU A 77 2.36 4.36 2.65
CA LEU A 77 1.27 3.49 3.11
C LEU A 77 1.65 2.67 4.34
N TYR A 78 2.92 2.30 4.48
CA TYR A 78 3.42 1.60 5.66
C TYR A 78 3.33 2.48 6.90
N VAL A 79 3.88 3.69 6.84
CA VAL A 79 3.88 4.66 7.95
C VAL A 79 2.44 5.01 8.35
N THR A 80 1.60 5.41 7.39
CA THR A 80 0.22 5.81 7.69
C THR A 80 -0.63 4.67 8.22
N ALA A 81 -0.43 3.43 7.73
CA ALA A 81 -1.15 2.26 8.25
C ALA A 81 -0.70 1.90 9.66
N PHE A 82 0.61 1.99 9.94
CA PHE A 82 1.13 1.76 11.29
C PHE A 82 0.54 2.78 12.28
N LEU A 83 0.67 4.08 11.98
CA LEU A 83 0.18 5.14 12.85
C LEU A 83 -1.32 5.02 13.16
N ARG A 84 -2.13 4.70 12.14
CA ARG A 84 -3.56 4.42 12.33
C ARG A 84 -3.82 3.16 13.16
N GLY A 85 -3.03 2.12 12.96
CA GLY A 85 -3.17 0.85 13.68
C GLY A 85 -2.88 0.96 15.17
N VAL A 86 -1.96 1.85 15.56
CA VAL A 86 -1.59 2.08 16.97
C VAL A 86 -2.29 3.31 17.59
N GLY A 87 -3.18 3.98 16.84
CA GLY A 87 -3.89 5.17 17.33
C GLY A 87 -2.97 6.35 17.62
N ALA A 88 -1.89 6.52 16.84
CA ALA A 88 -0.94 7.59 17.05
C ALA A 88 -1.55 8.98 16.81
N ALA A 89 -1.19 9.93 17.64
CA ALA A 89 -1.41 11.36 17.39
C ALA A 89 -0.26 11.91 16.55
N SER A 90 -0.55 12.70 15.53
CA SER A 90 0.45 13.26 14.62
C SER A 90 -0.01 14.58 14.05
N ASP A 91 0.91 15.55 13.97
CA ASP A 91 0.74 16.78 13.20
C ASP A 91 1.12 16.63 11.72
N GLY A 92 1.71 15.51 11.35
CA GLY A 92 2.15 15.19 9.98
C GLY A 92 3.52 15.75 9.62
N TYR A 93 4.06 16.68 10.38
CA TYR A 93 5.40 17.21 10.15
C TYR A 93 6.47 16.12 10.34
N ARG A 94 7.56 16.20 9.56
CA ARG A 94 8.67 15.26 9.55
C ARG A 94 8.34 13.81 9.12
N LEU A 95 7.09 13.50 8.78
CA LEU A 95 6.75 12.18 8.22
C LEU A 95 7.32 11.96 6.83
N ASP A 96 7.56 13.02 6.07
CA ASP A 96 8.26 12.99 4.79
C ASP A 96 9.73 12.56 4.96
N GLU A 97 10.43 13.01 5.99
CA GLU A 97 11.78 12.57 6.31
C GLU A 97 11.83 11.07 6.59
N VAL A 98 10.83 10.55 7.32
CA VAL A 98 10.71 9.13 7.63
C VAL A 98 10.51 8.30 6.35
N THR A 99 9.60 8.71 5.49
CA THR A 99 9.34 8.00 4.24
C THR A 99 10.50 8.14 3.25
N LYS A 100 11.18 9.28 3.24
CA LYS A 100 12.40 9.53 2.47
C LYS A 100 13.53 8.60 2.88
N ALA A 101 13.76 8.41 4.19
CA ALA A 101 14.74 7.46 4.70
C ALA A 101 14.42 6.00 4.29
N MET A 102 13.15 5.67 4.09
CA MET A 102 12.68 4.39 3.57
C MET A 102 12.71 4.29 2.03
N GLY A 103 13.24 5.30 1.32
CA GLY A 103 13.36 5.32 -0.14
C GLY A 103 12.20 5.97 -0.90
N GLN A 104 11.25 6.60 -0.21
CA GLN A 104 10.11 7.28 -0.84
C GLN A 104 9.97 8.72 -0.32
N ASN A 105 10.59 9.66 -1.04
CA ASN A 105 10.37 11.08 -0.79
C ASN A 105 9.04 11.51 -1.44
N VAL A 106 7.97 11.54 -0.66
CA VAL A 106 6.59 11.76 -1.16
C VAL A 106 6.52 13.06 -1.97
N PHE A 107 5.87 13.00 -3.13
CA PHE A 107 5.79 14.05 -4.16
C PHE A 107 7.08 14.35 -4.95
N TYR A 108 8.20 13.72 -4.60
CA TYR A 108 9.49 13.90 -5.28
C TYR A 108 9.97 12.58 -5.89
N ALA A 109 9.16 12.02 -6.79
CA ALA A 109 9.54 10.80 -7.49
C ALA A 109 10.81 11.03 -8.34
N PRO A 110 11.76 10.08 -8.38
CA PRO A 110 13.02 10.22 -9.11
C PRO A 110 12.84 10.26 -10.63
N SER A 111 11.66 9.85 -11.11
CA SER A 111 11.34 9.84 -12.54
C SER A 111 9.82 9.90 -12.76
N VAL A 112 9.41 10.09 -14.01
CA VAL A 112 8.00 10.02 -14.45
C VAL A 112 7.40 8.59 -14.25
N PHE A 113 8.23 7.59 -14.01
CA PHE A 113 7.82 6.22 -13.74
C PHE A 113 7.66 5.91 -12.25
N ASN A 114 7.57 6.94 -11.40
CA ASN A 114 7.41 6.81 -9.95
C ASN A 114 8.71 6.34 -9.24
N TYR A 115 8.60 5.81 -8.03
CA TYR A 115 9.74 5.38 -7.19
C TYR A 115 10.25 3.99 -7.56
N PHE A 116 9.41 3.17 -8.17
CA PHE A 116 9.72 1.78 -8.54
C PHE A 116 8.95 1.36 -9.80
N PRO A 117 9.49 0.41 -10.58
CA PRO A 117 8.79 -0.10 -11.76
C PRO A 117 7.47 -0.79 -11.38
N ALA A 118 6.40 -0.52 -12.11
CA ALA A 118 5.07 -1.06 -11.85
C ALA A 118 4.98 -2.61 -11.92
N GLU A 119 5.90 -3.24 -12.65
CA GLU A 119 5.99 -4.70 -12.82
C GLU A 119 7.26 -5.28 -12.19
N TYR A 120 7.82 -4.62 -11.17
CA TYR A 120 9.00 -5.13 -10.47
C TYR A 120 8.71 -6.51 -9.89
N ARG A 121 9.62 -7.46 -10.17
CA ARG A 121 9.56 -8.82 -9.64
C ARG A 121 10.64 -9.03 -8.59
N ILE A 122 10.31 -9.78 -7.56
CA ILE A 122 11.30 -10.20 -6.57
C ILE A 122 12.32 -11.10 -7.27
N PRO A 123 13.64 -10.79 -7.21
CA PRO A 123 14.66 -11.58 -7.86
C PRO A 123 14.56 -13.07 -7.52
N GLY A 124 14.67 -13.92 -8.55
CA GLY A 124 14.55 -15.37 -8.41
C GLY A 124 13.13 -15.90 -8.26
N THR A 125 12.12 -15.05 -8.41
CA THR A 125 10.70 -15.43 -8.32
C THR A 125 9.87 -14.82 -9.45
N ASP A 126 8.64 -15.28 -9.61
CA ASP A 126 7.64 -14.66 -10.50
C ASP A 126 6.66 -13.72 -9.75
N VAL A 127 6.93 -13.46 -8.47
CA VAL A 127 6.09 -12.58 -7.63
C VAL A 127 6.30 -11.12 -8.01
N VAL A 128 5.22 -10.46 -8.39
CA VAL A 128 5.21 -9.02 -8.68
C VAL A 128 4.99 -8.25 -7.37
N ALA A 129 5.98 -7.44 -7.00
CA ALA A 129 5.95 -6.65 -5.78
C ALA A 129 6.64 -5.29 -6.02
N PRO A 130 5.99 -4.34 -6.71
CA PRO A 130 6.60 -3.08 -7.12
C PRO A 130 7.30 -2.31 -5.99
N PRO A 131 6.75 -2.17 -4.79
CA PRO A 131 7.43 -1.44 -3.71
C PRO A 131 8.72 -2.12 -3.20
N MET A 132 8.94 -3.39 -3.52
CA MET A 132 10.22 -4.05 -3.23
C MET A 132 11.37 -3.52 -4.08
N GLY A 133 11.10 -2.79 -5.16
CA GLY A 133 12.11 -2.16 -6.00
C GLY A 133 12.96 -1.09 -5.30
N ILE A 134 12.45 -0.52 -4.20
CA ILE A 134 13.19 0.42 -3.33
C ILE A 134 13.58 -0.20 -1.99
N HIS A 135 13.38 -1.52 -1.83
CA HIS A 135 13.66 -2.23 -0.58
C HIS A 135 15.08 -2.80 -0.60
N ASN A 136 15.92 -2.31 0.28
CA ASN A 136 17.31 -2.73 0.45
C ASN A 136 17.67 -2.69 1.95
N THR A 137 18.89 -3.07 2.29
CA THR A 137 19.36 -3.15 3.69
C THR A 137 19.12 -1.85 4.47
N ASN A 138 19.40 -0.69 3.86
CA ASN A 138 19.23 0.60 4.55
C ASN A 138 17.75 0.92 4.76
N THR A 139 16.90 0.67 3.76
CA THR A 139 15.46 0.96 3.87
C THR A 139 14.75 -0.04 4.80
N VAL A 140 15.24 -1.28 4.92
CA VAL A 140 14.78 -2.24 5.95
C VAL A 140 15.09 -1.71 7.34
N LEU A 141 16.34 -1.25 7.55
CA LEU A 141 16.77 -0.69 8.83
C LEU A 141 15.95 0.56 9.18
N ALA A 142 15.71 1.45 8.21
CA ALA A 142 14.87 2.64 8.41
C ALA A 142 13.44 2.28 8.83
N ARG A 143 12.84 1.22 8.26
CA ARG A 143 11.52 0.72 8.67
C ARG A 143 11.53 0.19 10.11
N SER A 144 12.55 -0.56 10.48
CA SER A 144 12.70 -1.10 11.83
C SER A 144 12.91 0.02 12.86
N ASN A 145 13.78 0.99 12.55
CA ASN A 145 14.04 2.14 13.41
C ASN A 145 12.78 3.00 13.62
N PHE A 146 11.96 3.18 12.58
CA PHE A 146 10.68 3.88 12.72
C PHE A 146 9.77 3.18 13.73
N VAL A 147 9.60 1.86 13.63
CA VAL A 147 8.76 1.12 14.59
C VAL A 147 9.37 1.19 16.00
N TYR A 148 10.69 1.07 16.11
CA TYR A 148 11.39 1.18 17.38
C TYR A 148 11.16 2.55 18.03
N ALA A 149 11.37 3.65 17.27
CA ALA A 149 11.14 4.99 17.75
C ALA A 149 9.70 5.20 18.23
N MET A 150 8.73 4.69 17.48
CA MET A 150 7.31 4.83 17.81
C MET A 150 6.87 4.04 19.05
N LEU A 151 7.50 2.89 19.36
CA LEU A 151 7.04 1.98 20.42
C LEU A 151 7.91 2.03 21.68
N TRP A 152 9.19 2.36 21.57
CA TRP A 152 10.15 2.32 22.70
C TRP A 152 10.89 3.63 22.95
N GLU A 153 10.71 4.62 22.06
CA GLU A 153 11.17 5.99 22.26
C GLU A 153 9.94 6.91 22.34
N ASP A 154 10.16 8.21 22.40
CA ASP A 154 9.08 9.20 22.49
C ASP A 154 8.41 9.52 21.14
N GLY A 155 8.59 8.66 20.14
CA GLY A 155 8.06 8.84 18.79
C GLY A 155 8.96 9.70 17.90
N ILE A 156 8.34 10.50 17.03
CA ILE A 156 9.03 11.48 16.19
C ILE A 156 8.87 12.85 16.84
N TRP A 157 9.99 13.50 17.15
CA TRP A 157 10.02 14.80 17.80
C TRP A 157 9.34 15.88 16.95
N PRO A 158 8.71 16.88 17.58
CA PRO A 158 8.18 18.04 16.88
C PRO A 158 9.24 18.73 16.03
N ASP A 159 8.81 19.38 14.97
CA ASP A 159 9.66 20.29 14.23
C ASP A 159 9.81 21.60 15.03
N GLU A 160 11.04 21.91 15.46
CA GLU A 160 11.33 23.06 16.32
C GLU A 160 11.12 24.41 15.60
N ASP A 161 11.18 24.40 14.27
CA ASP A 161 10.97 25.59 13.44
C ASP A 161 9.49 25.91 13.22
N ILE A 162 8.58 25.02 13.66
CA ILE A 162 7.14 25.17 13.48
C ILE A 162 6.45 25.42 14.82
N ALA A 163 5.95 26.62 14.99
CA ALA A 163 5.23 27.00 16.21
C ALA A 163 3.99 26.11 16.43
N GLY A 164 3.92 25.45 17.59
CA GLY A 164 2.81 24.58 17.95
C GLY A 164 2.90 23.15 17.38
N ALA A 165 4.01 22.77 16.74
CA ALA A 165 4.23 21.39 16.36
C ALA A 165 4.23 20.46 17.59
N ILE A 166 3.59 19.30 17.45
CA ILE A 166 3.46 18.29 18.53
C ILE A 166 4.24 17.01 18.24
N GLY A 167 4.74 16.85 16.99
CA GLY A 167 5.38 15.65 16.52
C GLY A 167 4.41 14.50 16.28
N THR A 168 4.94 13.28 16.27
CA THR A 168 4.14 12.07 16.07
C THR A 168 4.40 11.09 17.20
N LYS A 169 3.38 10.75 17.98
CA LYS A 169 3.50 9.91 19.18
C LYS A 169 2.40 8.88 19.25
N VAL A 170 2.74 7.69 19.74
CA VAL A 170 1.75 6.70 20.15
C VAL A 170 1.21 7.16 21.51
N THR A 171 -0.08 7.45 21.58
CA THR A 171 -0.73 7.67 22.85
C THR A 171 -1.13 6.31 23.38
N PRO A 172 -0.55 5.81 24.47
CA PRO A 172 -1.01 4.55 25.04
C PRO A 172 -2.46 4.76 25.51
N ALA A 173 -3.41 4.36 24.67
CA ALA A 173 -4.75 4.13 25.16
C ALA A 173 -4.64 2.99 26.17
N PRO A 174 -5.29 3.08 27.34
CA PRO A 174 -5.34 1.93 28.21
C PRO A 174 -5.96 0.78 27.41
N TRP A 175 -5.20 -0.30 27.25
CA TRP A 175 -5.70 -1.55 26.69
C TRP A 175 -6.69 -2.10 27.73
N VAL A 176 -7.97 -1.72 27.57
CA VAL A 176 -9.08 -2.22 28.39
C VAL A 176 -9.81 -3.31 27.63
#